data_5211a784613e11425ef9394125326434
#
_entry.id   5211a784613e11425ef9394125326434
#
_cell.length_a   1.000
_cell.length_b   1.000
_cell.length_c   1.000
_cell.angle_alpha   90.00
_cell.angle_beta   90.00
_cell.angle_gamma   90.00
#
_symmetry.space_group_name_H-M   'P 1'
#
loop_
_entity.id
_entity.type
_entity.pdbx_description
1 polymer ?
#
loop_
_entity_poly.entity_id
_entity_poly.type
_entity_poly.pdbx_seq_one_letter_code
_entity_poly.pdbx_strand_id
1 'polypeptide(L)'
;MEEKFSLKWNDFQLNTHKTFSKLRKEDDFFDVTLVADDQKQMMAHKVILSSCSEYFKNILKTNKHSHPILCLTGISSMDLENVLDYAYHGEVQIFQEDINKFLDIAQILKLDGLLAS
;
A
#
# COMPACT_ATOMS: atom_id res chain seq x y z
N MET A 1 -5.76 -40.73 -21.73
CA MET A 1 -5.83 -39.97 -20.48
C MET A 1 -4.73 -38.91 -20.47
N GLU A 2 -5.11 -37.67 -20.29
CA GLU A 2 -4.16 -36.61 -20.36
C GLU A 2 -3.56 -36.35 -18.97
N GLU A 3 -2.25 -36.21 -18.92
CA GLU A 3 -1.57 -35.87 -17.68
C GLU A 3 -1.35 -34.36 -17.57
N LYS A 4 -1.46 -33.85 -16.36
CA LYS A 4 -1.18 -32.45 -16.09
C LYS A 4 0.09 -32.32 -15.26
N PHE A 5 0.88 -31.33 -15.60
CA PHE A 5 2.10 -31.04 -14.86
C PHE A 5 1.99 -29.66 -14.21
N SER A 6 2.64 -29.52 -13.06
CA SER A 6 2.69 -28.25 -12.37
C SER A 6 3.99 -27.56 -12.75
N LEU A 7 3.89 -26.41 -13.39
CA LEU A 7 5.05 -25.58 -13.70
C LEU A 7 5.05 -24.43 -12.71
N LYS A 8 6.18 -24.22 -12.06
CA LYS A 8 6.28 -23.20 -11.02
C LYS A 8 7.28 -22.13 -11.40
N TRP A 9 6.88 -20.90 -11.15
CA TRP A 9 7.77 -19.76 -11.29
C TRP A 9 8.69 -19.74 -10.05
N ASN A 10 9.97 -19.95 -10.26
CA ASN A 10 10.95 -19.99 -9.18
C ASN A 10 11.00 -18.65 -8.46
N ASP A 11 11.02 -18.68 -7.14
CA ASP A 11 11.07 -17.47 -6.30
C ASP A 11 9.90 -16.51 -6.57
N PHE A 12 8.73 -17.06 -6.89
CA PHE A 12 7.56 -16.24 -7.25
C PHE A 12 7.25 -15.18 -6.22
N GLN A 13 7.20 -15.52 -4.95
CA GLN A 13 6.84 -14.57 -3.90
C GLN A 13 7.86 -13.45 -3.77
N LEU A 14 9.14 -13.81 -3.80
CA LEU A 14 10.23 -12.84 -3.72
C LEU A 14 10.24 -11.90 -4.93
N ASN A 15 10.07 -12.46 -6.12
CA ASN A 15 10.05 -11.67 -7.34
C ASN A 15 8.86 -10.74 -7.43
N THR A 16 7.69 -11.18 -6.98
CA THR A 16 6.49 -10.35 -6.95
C THR A 16 6.69 -9.15 -6.05
N HIS A 17 7.25 -9.37 -4.86
CA HIS A 17 7.55 -8.30 -3.93
C HIS A 17 8.53 -7.28 -4.54
N LYS A 18 9.62 -7.76 -5.13
CA LYS A 18 10.61 -6.89 -5.77
C LYS A 18 10.00 -6.10 -6.93
N THR A 19 9.11 -6.73 -7.69
CA THR A 19 8.46 -6.09 -8.83
C THR A 19 7.63 -4.90 -8.38
N PHE A 20 6.82 -5.04 -7.32
CA PHE A 20 5.99 -3.95 -6.85
C PHE A 20 6.83 -2.79 -6.32
N SER A 21 7.90 -3.09 -5.59
CA SER A 21 8.81 -2.06 -5.11
C SER A 21 9.48 -1.32 -6.27
N LYS A 22 9.85 -2.05 -7.32
CA LYS A 22 10.47 -1.47 -8.50
C LYS A 22 9.49 -0.57 -9.26
N LEU A 23 8.24 -0.99 -9.43
CA LEU A 23 7.23 -0.17 -10.09
C LEU A 23 7.01 1.15 -9.36
N ARG A 24 7.06 1.13 -8.04
CA ARG A 24 6.94 2.35 -7.25
C ARG A 24 8.10 3.30 -7.53
N LYS A 25 9.33 2.78 -7.57
CA LYS A 25 10.53 3.60 -7.83
C LYS A 25 10.55 4.16 -9.23
N GLU A 26 10.04 3.42 -10.20
CA GLU A 26 10.07 3.81 -11.60
C GLU A 26 8.86 4.66 -12.01
N ASP A 27 7.98 4.96 -11.07
CA ASP A 27 6.77 5.74 -11.34
C ASP A 27 5.89 5.15 -12.43
N ASP A 28 5.87 3.82 -12.54
CA ASP A 28 5.10 3.12 -13.57
C ASP A 28 3.77 2.62 -13.05
N PHE A 29 2.74 2.75 -13.88
CA PHE A 29 1.42 2.16 -13.67
C PHE A 29 0.65 2.71 -12.47
N PHE A 30 1.01 3.86 -11.95
CA PHE A 30 0.23 4.49 -10.88
C PHE A 30 -1.19 4.78 -11.36
N ASP A 31 -2.17 4.47 -10.52
CA ASP A 31 -3.58 4.66 -10.86
C ASP A 31 -4.39 5.28 -9.72
N VAL A 32 -3.72 5.86 -8.74
CA VAL A 32 -4.38 6.60 -7.67
C VAL A 32 -3.40 7.64 -7.14
N THR A 33 -3.94 8.81 -6.76
CA THR A 33 -3.16 9.87 -6.12
C THR A 33 -3.67 10.07 -4.70
N LEU A 34 -2.77 10.08 -3.74
CA LEU A 34 -3.07 10.35 -2.34
C LEU A 34 -2.58 11.74 -1.99
N VAL A 35 -3.42 12.52 -1.35
CA VAL A 35 -3.07 13.88 -0.91
C VAL A 35 -3.00 13.90 0.60
N ALA A 36 -1.83 14.18 1.13
CA ALA A 36 -1.61 14.26 2.57
C ALA A 36 -2.16 15.57 3.15
N ASP A 37 -2.23 15.63 4.47
CA ASP A 37 -2.78 16.79 5.18
C ASP A 37 -2.00 18.07 4.89
N ASP A 38 -0.69 17.94 4.64
CA ASP A 38 0.18 19.07 4.26
C ASP A 38 0.19 19.33 2.76
N GLN A 39 -0.80 18.78 2.04
CA GLN A 39 -1.05 18.99 0.60
C GLN A 39 -0.01 18.37 -0.32
N LYS A 40 0.92 17.58 0.18
CA LYS A 40 1.82 16.83 -0.67
C LYS A 40 1.08 15.66 -1.30
N GLN A 41 1.36 15.42 -2.57
CA GLN A 41 0.72 14.37 -3.33
C GLN A 41 1.67 13.21 -3.53
N MET A 42 1.14 12.01 -3.40
CA MET A 42 1.88 10.78 -3.61
C MET A 42 1.06 9.85 -4.49
N MET A 43 1.69 9.28 -5.49
CA MET A 43 1.01 8.35 -6.38
C MET A 43 1.24 6.93 -5.91
N ALA A 44 0.27 6.08 -6.17
CA ALA A 44 0.32 4.70 -5.71
C ALA A 44 -0.46 3.79 -6.67
N HIS A 45 -0.46 2.49 -6.34
CA HIS A 45 -1.17 1.48 -7.10
C HIS A 45 -2.37 1.00 -6.30
N LYS A 46 -3.55 1.06 -6.90
CA LYS A 46 -4.79 0.63 -6.25
C LYS A 46 -4.68 -0.79 -5.71
N VAL A 47 -4.07 -1.68 -6.48
CA VAL A 47 -3.97 -3.09 -6.10
C VAL A 47 -3.11 -3.27 -4.85
N ILE A 48 -2.05 -2.48 -4.70
CA ILE A 48 -1.20 -2.55 -3.53
C ILE A 48 -1.93 -2.04 -2.30
N LEU A 49 -2.54 -0.87 -2.41
CA LEU A 49 -3.30 -0.30 -1.29
C LEU A 49 -4.44 -1.20 -0.85
N SER A 50 -5.16 -1.76 -1.82
CA SER A 50 -6.30 -2.64 -1.52
C SER A 50 -5.88 -3.96 -0.91
N SER A 51 -4.68 -4.43 -1.20
CA SER A 51 -4.21 -5.71 -0.68
C SER A 51 -3.82 -5.64 0.79
N CYS A 52 -3.47 -4.45 1.29
CA CYS A 52 -3.01 -4.30 2.68
C CYS A 52 -3.93 -3.45 3.55
N SER A 53 -4.91 -2.78 2.98
CA SER A 53 -5.78 -1.85 3.72
C SER A 53 -7.23 -2.07 3.34
N GLU A 54 -8.04 -2.46 4.30
CA GLU A 54 -9.47 -2.61 4.05
C GLU A 54 -10.13 -1.27 3.79
N TYR A 55 -9.66 -0.21 4.43
CA TYR A 55 -10.14 1.14 4.19
C TYR A 55 -9.98 1.54 2.72
N PHE A 56 -8.77 1.39 2.18
CA PHE A 56 -8.53 1.69 0.77
C PHE A 56 -9.29 0.75 -0.15
N LYS A 57 -9.33 -0.52 0.19
CA LYS A 57 -10.06 -1.49 -0.62
C LYS A 57 -11.52 -1.09 -0.78
N ASN A 58 -12.17 -0.71 0.31
CA ASN A 58 -13.58 -0.33 0.27
C ASN A 58 -13.82 0.94 -0.53
N ILE A 59 -12.97 1.95 -0.34
CA ILE A 59 -13.09 3.21 -1.08
C ILE A 59 -12.85 3.00 -2.57
N LEU A 60 -11.79 2.29 -2.91
CA LEU A 60 -11.42 2.09 -4.31
C LEU A 60 -12.38 1.15 -5.03
N LYS A 61 -12.98 0.23 -4.30
CA LYS A 61 -13.96 -0.69 -4.86
C LYS A 61 -15.23 0.03 -5.27
N THR A 62 -15.63 1.06 -4.53
CA THR A 62 -16.85 1.82 -4.82
C THR A 62 -16.61 3.01 -5.73
N ASN A 63 -15.38 3.50 -5.81
CA ASN A 63 -15.02 4.61 -6.69
C ASN A 63 -14.43 4.05 -7.98
N LYS A 64 -15.17 4.14 -9.06
CA LYS A 64 -14.79 3.53 -10.34
C LYS A 64 -14.02 4.45 -11.27
N HIS A 65 -13.59 5.59 -10.78
CA HIS A 65 -12.76 6.48 -11.58
C HIS A 65 -11.42 5.81 -11.90
N SER A 66 -10.91 6.02 -13.11
CA SER A 66 -9.67 5.40 -13.56
C SER A 66 -8.45 5.85 -12.76
N HIS A 67 -8.47 7.08 -12.24
CA HIS A 67 -7.37 7.61 -11.43
C HIS A 67 -7.96 8.56 -10.38
N PRO A 68 -8.52 8.01 -9.28
CA PRO A 68 -9.10 8.86 -8.24
C PRO A 68 -8.02 9.60 -7.45
N ILE A 69 -8.43 10.71 -6.86
CA ILE A 69 -7.60 11.50 -5.95
C ILE A 69 -8.23 11.39 -4.57
N LEU A 70 -7.48 10.85 -3.61
CA LEU A 70 -7.97 10.66 -2.25
C LEU A 70 -7.27 11.62 -1.31
N CYS A 71 -8.04 12.48 -0.66
CA CYS A 71 -7.50 13.40 0.34
C CYS A 71 -7.60 12.76 1.72
N LEU A 72 -6.46 12.62 2.38
CA LEU A 72 -6.36 11.93 3.67
C LEU A 72 -6.14 12.96 4.78
N THR A 73 -7.24 13.47 5.31
CA THR A 73 -7.22 14.46 6.38
C THR A 73 -6.61 13.87 7.65
N GLY A 74 -5.70 14.61 8.26
CA GLY A 74 -5.07 14.20 9.49
C GLY A 74 -3.87 13.28 9.33
N ILE A 75 -3.49 12.96 8.10
CA ILE A 75 -2.32 12.12 7.83
C ILE A 75 -1.28 12.98 7.10
N SER A 76 -0.15 13.21 7.76
CA SER A 76 0.94 14.00 7.16
C SER A 76 1.62 13.24 6.04
N SER A 77 2.38 13.95 5.23
CA SER A 77 3.13 13.30 4.14
C SER A 77 4.14 12.30 4.68
N MET A 78 4.76 12.58 5.83
CA MET A 78 5.70 11.64 6.44
C MET A 78 4.99 10.37 6.89
N ASP A 79 3.84 10.51 7.53
CA ASP A 79 3.06 9.35 7.96
C ASP A 79 2.55 8.55 6.77
N LEU A 80 2.13 9.24 5.73
CA LEU A 80 1.66 8.57 4.51
C LEU A 80 2.79 7.81 3.82
N GLU A 81 3.99 8.39 3.79
CA GLU A 81 5.16 7.72 3.25
C GLU A 81 5.45 6.42 4.01
N ASN A 82 5.34 6.47 5.34
CA ASN A 82 5.51 5.26 6.16
C ASN A 82 4.45 4.21 5.85
N VAL A 83 3.21 4.62 5.64
CA VAL A 83 2.14 3.70 5.23
C VAL A 83 2.47 3.05 3.89
N LEU A 84 2.95 3.83 2.92
CA LEU A 84 3.31 3.31 1.62
C LEU A 84 4.51 2.37 1.70
N ASP A 85 5.51 2.69 2.52
CA ASP A 85 6.63 1.79 2.74
C ASP A 85 6.15 0.46 3.29
N TYR A 86 5.26 0.48 4.25
CA TYR A 86 4.69 -0.74 4.81
C TYR A 86 3.92 -1.53 3.75
N ALA A 87 3.13 -0.83 2.95
CA ALA A 87 2.31 -1.48 1.92
C ALA A 87 3.15 -2.14 0.84
N TYR A 88 4.22 -1.48 0.42
CA TYR A 88 5.06 -1.96 -0.68
C TYR A 88 6.14 -2.93 -0.25
N HIS A 89 6.65 -2.79 0.98
CA HIS A 89 7.80 -3.59 1.42
C HIS A 89 7.46 -4.58 2.53
N GLY A 90 6.27 -4.48 3.11
CA GLY A 90 5.87 -5.38 4.20
C GLY A 90 6.45 -4.99 5.55
N GLU A 91 7.24 -3.93 5.59
CA GLU A 91 7.83 -3.42 6.83
C GLU A 91 8.14 -1.95 6.68
N VAL A 92 8.29 -1.28 7.80
CA VAL A 92 8.62 0.14 7.82
C VAL A 92 9.51 0.40 9.02
N GLN A 93 10.48 1.31 8.86
CA GLN A 93 11.34 1.74 9.94
C GLN A 93 10.85 3.08 10.47
N ILE A 94 10.54 3.13 11.75
CA ILE A 94 9.93 4.29 12.39
C ILE A 94 10.68 4.60 13.67
N PHE A 95 10.93 5.90 13.91
CA PHE A 95 11.50 6.33 15.18
C PHE A 95 10.54 5.98 16.31
N GLN A 96 11.09 5.63 17.47
CA GLN A 96 10.29 5.22 18.62
C GLN A 96 9.22 6.23 18.97
N GLU A 97 9.53 7.51 18.87
CA GLU A 97 8.59 8.58 19.20
C GLU A 97 7.40 8.65 18.25
N ASP A 98 7.49 8.04 17.06
CA ASP A 98 6.45 8.09 16.04
C ASP A 98 5.63 6.81 15.94
N ILE A 99 5.99 5.78 16.72
CA ILE A 99 5.34 4.47 16.62
C ILE A 99 3.85 4.55 16.96
N ASN A 100 3.51 5.21 18.06
CA ASN A 100 2.11 5.28 18.49
C ASN A 100 1.23 5.98 17.45
N LYS A 101 1.74 7.04 16.86
CA LYS A 101 1.02 7.76 15.82
C LYS A 101 0.81 6.88 14.58
N PHE A 102 1.84 6.13 14.18
CA PHE A 102 1.71 5.22 13.06
C PHE A 102 0.67 4.13 13.34
N LEU A 103 0.67 3.58 14.54
CA LEU A 103 -0.30 2.55 14.92
C LEU A 103 -1.73 3.09 14.92
N ASP A 104 -1.93 4.34 15.33
CA ASP A 104 -3.25 4.98 15.26
C ASP A 104 -3.71 5.11 13.81
N ILE A 105 -2.82 5.54 12.92
CA ILE A 105 -3.13 5.64 11.49
C ILE A 105 -3.40 4.26 10.90
N ALA A 106 -2.63 3.27 11.30
CA ALA A 106 -2.82 1.90 10.85
C ALA A 106 -4.20 1.37 11.24
N GLN A 107 -4.71 1.73 12.41
CA GLN A 107 -6.07 1.37 12.81
C GLN A 107 -7.11 2.05 11.95
N ILE A 108 -6.94 3.34 11.67
CA ILE A 108 -7.87 4.09 10.85
C ILE A 108 -7.93 3.50 9.44
N LEU A 109 -6.77 3.19 8.86
CA LEU A 109 -6.66 2.63 7.52
C LEU A 109 -6.86 1.12 7.50
N LYS A 110 -7.01 0.49 8.65
CA LYS A 110 -7.17 -0.96 8.79
C LYS A 110 -6.10 -1.72 8.01
N LEU A 111 -4.85 -1.40 8.33
CA LEU A 111 -3.71 -2.09 7.72
C LEU A 111 -3.61 -3.51 8.25
N ASP A 112 -3.40 -4.46 7.33
CA ASP A 112 -3.26 -5.86 7.69
C ASP A 112 -1.92 -6.14 8.36
N GLY A 113 -1.91 -7.07 9.28
CA GLY A 113 -0.67 -7.64 9.83
C GLY A 113 -0.07 -6.91 11.02
N LEU A 114 -0.52 -5.68 11.33
CA LEU A 114 0.05 -4.89 12.43
C LEU A 114 -0.70 -5.04 13.75
N LEU A 115 -1.94 -5.45 13.71
CA LEU A 115 -2.83 -5.37 14.86
C LEU A 115 -3.10 -6.70 15.50
N ALA A 116 -2.15 -7.59 15.43
CA ALA A 116 -2.29 -8.93 15.96
C ALA A 116 -2.27 -8.97 17.49
N SER A 117 -1.95 -7.88 18.12
CA SER A 117 -1.89 -7.85 19.59
C SER A 117 -3.17 -7.35 20.19
#